data_b5dfb37168ac4d865d25b0a2a506c3f5
#
_entry.id   b5dfb37168ac4d865d25b0a2a506c3f5
#
_cell.length_a   1.000
_cell.length_b   1.000
_cell.length_c   1.000
_cell.angle_alpha   90.00
_cell.angle_beta   90.00
_cell.angle_gamma   90.00
#
_symmetry.space_group_name_H-M   'P 1'
#
loop_
_entity.id
_entity.type
_entity.pdbx_description
1 polymer ?
#
loop_
_entity_poly.entity_id
_entity_poly.type
_entity_poly.pdbx_seq_one_letter_code
_entity_poly.pdbx_strand_id
1 'polypeptide(L)'
;MTTREDILERLAYADALGHGPKASALVAEAVSWADALGDEDLRVATRLALTEAYQQGNEEWKALAPFVWNLARYQRRPELFDDAQVRTLHWHFKWAVAVAGANPKVSKDKVRQLEASLEEFYRAEGASMHVVHGERASVAGLLGLEEEAAEELAAWRATHRDENADCEGCDPMRQVAFAYRTEAWDLAVATAVPVLTGAVGCSVQPQTMQSLVLLPLLASGRPRAAWEAHLRSYREIRRTPKALISVAYHLEYLALVGRVDRGLDVLRRHLPWLAQAESAYVLLSALRGMSLVLREAERAGRGEEPLGVEVPAADLWYPLPGLEASTTISRAYAEMTGWARRLAQQFDARNGNSTISDHLERSLVRAVFDAAPGAVHGAGPGGQAGLPQGAPQAGRL
;
A
#
# COMPACT_ATOMS: atom_id res chain seq x y z
N MET A 1 24.91 20.39 27.70
CA MET A 1 23.70 19.61 28.10
C MET A 1 22.61 19.94 27.14
N THR A 2 21.98 18.96 26.57
CA THR A 2 20.84 19.14 25.65
C THR A 2 19.65 19.73 26.40
N THR A 3 19.04 20.77 25.88
CA THR A 3 17.92 21.48 26.48
C THR A 3 16.60 21.09 25.79
N ARG A 4 15.46 21.47 26.35
CA ARG A 4 14.14 21.35 25.71
C ARG A 4 14.11 22.08 24.35
N GLU A 5 14.75 23.25 24.27
CA GLU A 5 14.80 24.06 23.06
C GLU A 5 15.59 23.36 21.93
N ASP A 6 16.74 22.77 22.26
CA ASP A 6 17.52 21.96 21.29
C ASP A 6 16.71 20.82 20.68
N ILE A 7 15.85 20.17 21.48
CA ILE A 7 14.97 19.07 21.03
C ILE A 7 13.92 19.59 20.07
N LEU A 8 13.26 20.71 20.40
CA LEU A 8 12.24 21.32 19.55
C LEU A 8 12.82 21.84 18.23
N GLU A 9 14.00 22.45 18.26
CA GLU A 9 14.73 22.88 17.06
C GLU A 9 15.09 21.69 16.17
N ARG A 10 15.49 20.55 16.78
CA ARG A 10 15.81 19.32 16.04
C ARG A 10 14.57 18.75 15.33
N LEU A 11 13.41 18.74 15.98
CA LEU A 11 12.16 18.33 15.37
C LEU A 11 11.75 19.25 14.23
N ALA A 12 11.84 20.56 14.41
CA ALA A 12 11.53 21.55 13.38
C ALA A 12 12.48 21.42 12.16
N TYR A 13 13.76 21.14 12.40
CA TYR A 13 14.71 20.91 11.32
C TYR A 13 14.41 19.61 10.56
N ALA A 14 14.04 18.53 11.26
CA ALA A 14 13.64 17.29 10.64
C ALA A 14 12.39 17.48 9.76
N ASP A 15 11.38 18.22 10.23
CA ASP A 15 10.17 18.55 9.48
C ASP A 15 10.48 19.35 8.19
N ALA A 16 11.38 20.33 8.29
CA ALA A 16 11.82 21.14 7.15
C ALA A 16 12.55 20.33 6.05
N LEU A 17 13.15 19.19 6.39
CA LEU A 17 13.76 18.27 5.41
C LEU A 17 12.72 17.44 4.64
N GLY A 18 11.48 17.40 5.11
CA GLY A 18 10.43 16.52 4.60
C GLY A 18 10.62 15.06 5.04
N HIS A 19 10.01 14.13 4.30
CA HIS A 19 9.99 12.72 4.70
C HIS A 19 11.16 11.91 4.15
N GLY A 20 11.64 10.96 4.94
CA GLY A 20 12.69 10.02 4.52
C GLY A 20 13.70 9.67 5.64
N PRO A 21 14.65 8.75 5.37
CA PRO A 21 15.56 8.23 6.39
C PRO A 21 16.42 9.26 7.10
N LYS A 22 16.72 10.40 6.45
CA LYS A 22 17.47 11.50 7.07
C LYS A 22 16.62 12.22 8.13
N ALA A 23 15.37 12.52 7.81
CA ALA A 23 14.46 13.17 8.74
C ALA A 23 14.14 12.24 9.92
N SER A 24 13.81 10.97 9.67
CA SER A 24 13.52 10.00 10.74
C SER A 24 14.71 9.76 11.67
N ALA A 25 15.94 9.78 11.16
CA ALA A 25 17.16 9.70 11.99
C ALA A 25 17.28 10.89 12.95
N LEU A 26 16.99 12.11 12.51
CA LEU A 26 17.00 13.31 13.37
C LEU A 26 15.91 13.26 14.44
N VAL A 27 14.73 12.77 14.10
CA VAL A 27 13.66 12.58 15.08
C VAL A 27 14.02 11.48 16.09
N ALA A 28 14.68 10.39 15.67
CA ALA A 28 15.18 9.35 16.57
C ALA A 28 16.26 9.89 17.54
N GLU A 29 17.11 10.82 17.09
CA GLU A 29 18.07 11.52 17.94
C GLU A 29 17.32 12.39 18.98
N ALA A 30 16.28 13.12 18.56
CA ALA A 30 15.45 13.91 19.47
C ALA A 30 14.78 13.04 20.55
N VAL A 31 14.34 11.82 20.21
CA VAL A 31 13.84 10.83 21.19
C VAL A 31 14.91 10.50 22.23
N SER A 32 16.15 10.24 21.78
CA SER A 32 17.25 9.92 22.70
C SER A 32 17.57 11.09 23.64
N TRP A 33 17.50 12.32 23.13
CA TRP A 33 17.68 13.52 23.95
C TRP A 33 16.56 13.73 24.96
N ALA A 34 15.30 13.50 24.56
CA ALA A 34 14.15 13.58 25.47
C ALA A 34 14.24 12.53 26.59
N ASP A 35 14.73 11.33 26.28
CA ASP A 35 14.98 10.29 27.28
C ASP A 35 16.07 10.70 28.28
N ALA A 36 17.16 11.26 27.79
CA ALA A 36 18.27 11.73 28.64
C ALA A 36 17.86 12.92 29.52
N LEU A 37 17.01 13.81 29.01
CA LEU A 37 16.48 14.95 29.77
C LEU A 37 15.49 14.52 30.86
N GLY A 38 14.76 13.43 30.67
CA GLY A 38 13.74 12.93 31.58
C GLY A 38 12.41 13.67 31.53
N ASP A 39 12.20 14.52 30.50
CA ASP A 39 10.97 15.30 30.29
C ASP A 39 9.90 14.41 29.66
N GLU A 40 8.85 14.06 30.43
CA GLU A 40 7.80 13.14 30.03
C GLU A 40 6.98 13.65 28.82
N ASP A 41 6.70 14.95 28.75
CA ASP A 41 5.95 15.54 27.64
C ASP A 41 6.75 15.45 26.33
N LEU A 42 8.05 15.72 26.39
CA LEU A 42 8.94 15.55 25.24
C LEU A 42 9.11 14.10 24.83
N ARG A 43 9.15 13.17 25.79
CA ARG A 43 9.21 11.73 25.51
C ARG A 43 8.00 11.26 24.71
N VAL A 44 6.80 11.75 25.05
CA VAL A 44 5.56 11.46 24.30
C VAL A 44 5.63 12.14 22.92
N ALA A 45 5.85 13.44 22.88
CA ALA A 45 5.81 14.22 21.65
C ALA A 45 6.84 13.73 20.62
N THR A 46 8.08 13.47 21.02
CA THR A 46 9.14 12.98 20.11
C THR A 46 8.84 11.60 19.54
N ARG A 47 8.21 10.70 20.30
CA ARG A 47 7.83 9.38 19.82
C ARG A 47 6.59 9.39 18.92
N LEU A 48 5.62 10.29 19.16
CA LEU A 48 4.56 10.53 18.18
C LEU A 48 5.17 11.02 16.85
N ALA A 49 6.06 12.01 16.91
CA ALA A 49 6.78 12.51 15.73
C ALA A 49 7.62 11.41 15.05
N LEU A 50 8.26 10.50 15.82
CA LEU A 50 9.05 9.41 15.25
C LEU A 50 8.18 8.36 14.56
N THR A 51 7.02 8.04 15.13
CA THR A 51 6.05 7.14 14.47
C THR A 51 5.62 7.71 13.13
N GLU A 52 5.26 8.99 13.09
CA GLU A 52 4.91 9.71 11.87
C GLU A 52 6.06 9.73 10.85
N ALA A 53 7.27 10.08 11.31
CA ALA A 53 8.44 10.15 10.45
C ALA A 53 8.77 8.81 9.78
N TYR A 54 8.66 7.70 10.50
CA TYR A 54 8.83 6.36 9.95
C TYR A 54 7.72 5.99 8.96
N GLN A 55 6.46 6.30 9.30
CA GLN A 55 5.30 6.02 8.44
C GLN A 55 5.37 6.79 7.12
N GLN A 56 5.76 8.06 7.16
CA GLN A 56 5.86 8.89 5.96
C GLN A 56 7.19 8.71 5.23
N GLY A 57 8.22 8.23 5.93
CA GLY A 57 9.59 8.07 5.42
C GLY A 57 9.87 6.76 4.68
N ASN A 58 8.87 5.92 4.44
CA ASN A 58 9.03 4.59 3.85
C ASN A 58 9.80 3.59 4.74
N GLU A 59 9.69 3.78 6.06
CA GLU A 59 10.31 2.94 7.09
C GLU A 59 9.26 2.38 8.06
N GLU A 60 8.06 2.10 7.58
CA GLU A 60 6.84 1.80 8.36
C GLU A 60 7.04 0.70 9.42
N TRP A 61 7.86 -0.30 9.12
CA TRP A 61 8.17 -1.37 10.05
C TRP A 61 8.86 -0.91 11.34
N LYS A 62 9.56 0.24 11.32
CA LYS A 62 10.17 0.85 12.49
C LYS A 62 9.16 1.59 13.37
N ALA A 63 8.01 1.96 12.83
CA ALA A 63 6.98 2.74 13.52
C ALA A 63 6.35 1.98 14.71
N LEU A 64 6.37 0.64 14.69
CA LEU A 64 5.76 -0.17 15.75
C LEU A 64 6.37 0.09 17.13
N ALA A 65 7.68 0.26 17.24
CA ALA A 65 8.34 0.42 18.54
C ALA A 65 7.96 1.73 19.26
N PRO A 66 8.08 2.93 18.62
CA PRO A 66 7.65 4.18 19.26
C PRO A 66 6.13 4.23 19.48
N PHE A 67 5.32 3.63 18.60
CA PHE A 67 3.88 3.52 18.79
C PHE A 67 3.53 2.70 20.04
N VAL A 68 4.05 1.49 20.20
CA VAL A 68 3.78 0.63 21.35
C VAL A 68 4.19 1.32 22.65
N TRP A 69 5.29 2.06 22.66
CA TRP A 69 5.71 2.84 23.81
C TRP A 69 4.66 3.91 24.18
N ASN A 70 4.18 4.68 23.21
CA ASN A 70 3.16 5.72 23.42
C ASN A 70 1.84 5.11 23.90
N LEU A 71 1.40 4.00 23.29
CA LEU A 71 0.16 3.32 23.69
C LEU A 71 0.26 2.85 25.15
N ALA A 72 1.36 2.19 25.53
CA ALA A 72 1.59 1.74 26.90
C ALA A 72 1.70 2.93 27.88
N ARG A 73 2.18 4.06 27.44
CA ARG A 73 2.24 5.28 28.26
C ARG A 73 0.85 5.88 28.43
N TYR A 74 0.07 5.99 27.36
CA TYR A 74 -1.32 6.47 27.40
C TYR A 74 -2.19 5.63 28.34
N GLN A 75 -2.10 4.30 28.25
CA GLN A 75 -2.86 3.40 29.13
C GLN A 75 -2.56 3.58 30.62
N ARG A 76 -1.36 4.04 30.98
CA ARG A 76 -0.94 4.24 32.40
C ARG A 76 -1.10 5.67 32.87
N ARG A 77 -0.94 6.62 32.01
CA ARG A 77 -0.82 8.06 32.27
C ARG A 77 -1.51 8.88 31.17
N PRO A 78 -2.85 8.71 30.97
CA PRO A 78 -3.57 9.41 29.90
C PRO A 78 -3.45 10.95 30.00
N GLU A 79 -3.26 11.48 31.22
CA GLU A 79 -3.11 12.90 31.47
C GLU A 79 -1.84 13.54 30.85
N LEU A 80 -0.90 12.74 30.34
CA LEU A 80 0.26 13.21 29.58
C LEU A 80 -0.08 13.52 28.11
N PHE A 81 -1.25 13.20 27.66
CA PHE A 81 -1.66 13.38 26.27
C PHE A 81 -2.78 14.43 26.17
N ASP A 82 -2.58 15.41 25.36
CA ASP A 82 -3.66 16.33 24.97
C ASP A 82 -4.56 15.71 23.88
N ASP A 83 -5.71 16.35 23.60
CA ASP A 83 -6.68 15.85 22.62
C ASP A 83 -6.07 15.67 21.22
N ALA A 84 -5.12 16.50 20.80
CA ALA A 84 -4.47 16.40 19.50
C ALA A 84 -3.54 15.18 19.46
N GLN A 85 -2.83 14.89 20.53
CA GLN A 85 -1.96 13.72 20.68
C GLN A 85 -2.78 12.42 20.75
N VAL A 86 -3.96 12.44 21.39
CA VAL A 86 -4.88 11.28 21.41
C VAL A 86 -5.42 11.03 19.99
N ARG A 87 -5.82 12.06 19.23
CA ARG A 87 -6.19 11.90 17.82
C ARG A 87 -5.05 11.33 16.97
N THR A 88 -3.82 11.81 17.20
CA THR A 88 -2.63 11.26 16.53
C THR A 88 -2.45 9.78 16.89
N LEU A 89 -2.69 9.39 18.14
CA LEU A 89 -2.57 8.00 18.59
C LEU A 89 -3.62 7.09 17.90
N HIS A 90 -4.86 7.58 17.64
CA HIS A 90 -5.86 6.86 16.84
C HIS A 90 -5.33 6.53 15.43
N TRP A 91 -4.71 7.50 14.76
CA TRP A 91 -4.11 7.31 13.44
C TRP A 91 -2.93 6.33 13.48
N HIS A 92 -2.04 6.48 14.46
CA HIS A 92 -0.90 5.58 14.62
C HIS A 92 -1.34 4.13 14.90
N PHE A 93 -2.45 3.95 15.59
CA PHE A 93 -2.98 2.61 15.85
C PHE A 93 -3.42 1.91 14.56
N LYS A 94 -4.14 2.61 13.68
CA LYS A 94 -4.51 2.07 12.35
C LYS A 94 -3.26 1.61 11.60
N TRP A 95 -2.24 2.46 11.52
CA TRP A 95 -1.00 2.14 10.84
C TRP A 95 -0.29 0.95 11.48
N ALA A 96 -0.25 0.87 12.80
CA ALA A 96 0.38 -0.26 13.50
C ALA A 96 -0.28 -1.60 13.16
N VAL A 97 -1.61 -1.64 13.10
CA VAL A 97 -2.37 -2.84 12.72
C VAL A 97 -2.09 -3.19 11.25
N ALA A 98 -2.13 -2.22 10.35
CA ALA A 98 -1.83 -2.42 8.92
C ALA A 98 -0.40 -2.94 8.70
N VAL A 99 0.59 -2.32 9.34
CA VAL A 99 2.01 -2.74 9.28
C VAL A 99 2.20 -4.15 9.82
N ALA A 100 1.56 -4.48 10.96
CA ALA A 100 1.64 -5.82 11.54
C ALA A 100 1.02 -6.87 10.60
N GLY A 101 -0.13 -6.59 10.00
CA GLY A 101 -0.79 -7.46 9.02
C GLY A 101 0.07 -7.70 7.77
N ALA A 102 0.70 -6.64 7.26
CA ALA A 102 1.55 -6.66 6.06
C ALA A 102 2.95 -7.26 6.28
N ASN A 103 3.28 -7.70 7.51
CA ASN A 103 4.57 -8.26 7.89
C ASN A 103 4.48 -9.74 8.31
N PRO A 104 4.99 -10.71 7.52
CA PRO A 104 4.91 -12.12 7.88
C PRO A 104 5.77 -12.52 9.09
N LYS A 105 6.69 -11.64 9.56
CA LYS A 105 7.47 -11.87 10.80
C LYS A 105 6.67 -11.53 12.07
N VAL A 106 5.56 -10.83 11.96
CA VAL A 106 4.64 -10.62 13.09
C VAL A 106 3.69 -11.81 13.15
N SER A 107 3.70 -12.54 14.26
CA SER A 107 2.84 -13.71 14.42
C SER A 107 1.35 -13.36 14.33
N LYS A 108 0.54 -14.31 13.87
CA LYS A 108 -0.92 -14.14 13.76
C LYS A 108 -1.52 -13.72 15.11
N ASP A 109 -1.07 -14.31 16.22
CA ASP A 109 -1.57 -13.97 17.56
C ASP A 109 -1.28 -12.52 17.95
N LYS A 110 -0.07 -12.01 17.60
CA LYS A 110 0.25 -10.59 17.85
C LYS A 110 -0.58 -9.64 17.01
N VAL A 111 -0.85 -10.01 15.74
CA VAL A 111 -1.76 -9.23 14.89
C VAL A 111 -3.15 -9.19 15.53
N ARG A 112 -3.69 -10.33 15.98
CA ARG A 112 -4.98 -10.40 16.66
C ARG A 112 -5.03 -9.63 17.98
N GLN A 113 -3.94 -9.65 18.74
CA GLN A 113 -3.83 -8.83 19.97
C GLN A 113 -3.88 -7.33 19.64
N LEU A 114 -3.21 -6.89 18.58
CA LEU A 114 -3.27 -5.50 18.14
C LEU A 114 -4.68 -5.09 17.68
N GLU A 115 -5.39 -5.95 16.94
CA GLU A 115 -6.78 -5.71 16.54
C GLU A 115 -7.72 -5.61 17.74
N ALA A 116 -7.57 -6.49 18.74
CA ALA A 116 -8.35 -6.43 19.97
C ALA A 116 -8.06 -5.14 20.77
N SER A 117 -6.78 -4.76 20.87
CA SER A 117 -6.38 -3.53 21.55
C SER A 117 -6.84 -2.27 20.79
N LEU A 118 -6.89 -2.31 19.45
CA LEU A 118 -7.48 -1.23 18.63
C LEU A 118 -8.96 -1.06 18.98
N GLU A 119 -9.73 -2.16 19.02
CA GLU A 119 -11.14 -2.13 19.37
C GLU A 119 -11.38 -1.58 20.77
N GLU A 120 -10.62 -2.06 21.77
CA GLU A 120 -10.70 -1.58 23.14
C GLU A 120 -10.42 -0.07 23.22
N PHE A 121 -9.38 0.39 22.55
CA PHE A 121 -9.00 1.81 22.53
C PHE A 121 -10.10 2.67 21.90
N TYR A 122 -10.60 2.32 20.71
CA TYR A 122 -11.66 3.07 20.04
C TYR A 122 -12.96 3.09 20.85
N ARG A 123 -13.29 1.96 21.50
CA ARG A 123 -14.48 1.88 22.35
C ARG A 123 -14.34 2.72 23.61
N ALA A 124 -13.17 2.74 24.24
CA ALA A 124 -12.91 3.55 25.43
C ALA A 124 -13.00 5.06 25.15
N GLU A 125 -12.55 5.47 23.98
CA GLU A 125 -12.61 6.87 23.51
C GLU A 125 -13.98 7.27 22.92
N GLY A 126 -14.95 6.34 22.85
CA GLY A 126 -16.26 6.59 22.27
C GLY A 126 -16.24 6.83 20.75
N ALA A 127 -15.15 6.43 20.09
CA ALA A 127 -14.98 6.55 18.64
C ALA A 127 -15.81 5.52 17.86
N SER A 128 -16.10 5.81 16.59
CA SER A 128 -16.82 4.87 15.74
C SER A 128 -16.00 3.59 15.47
N MET A 129 -16.67 2.43 15.46
CA MET A 129 -16.09 1.16 15.06
C MET A 129 -15.81 1.05 13.55
N HIS A 130 -16.15 2.06 12.76
CA HIS A 130 -15.91 2.09 11.31
C HIS A 130 -14.44 1.77 10.97
N VAL A 131 -13.51 2.43 11.63
CA VAL A 131 -12.06 2.19 11.43
C VAL A 131 -11.68 0.77 11.83
N VAL A 132 -12.17 0.27 12.97
CA VAL A 132 -11.86 -1.07 13.48
C VAL A 132 -12.29 -2.14 12.47
N HIS A 133 -13.49 -2.05 11.93
CA HIS A 133 -13.98 -2.96 10.90
C HIS A 133 -13.16 -2.84 9.61
N GLY A 134 -12.77 -1.64 9.20
CA GLY A 134 -11.91 -1.42 8.02
C GLY A 134 -10.53 -2.05 8.16
N GLU A 135 -9.88 -1.93 9.31
CA GLU A 135 -8.58 -2.57 9.59
C GLU A 135 -8.72 -4.09 9.65
N ARG A 136 -9.74 -4.62 10.34
CA ARG A 136 -10.01 -6.07 10.40
C ARG A 136 -10.28 -6.67 9.03
N ALA A 137 -11.10 -6.03 8.20
CA ALA A 137 -11.34 -6.49 6.83
C ALA A 137 -10.05 -6.58 6.02
N SER A 138 -9.17 -5.58 6.16
CA SER A 138 -7.89 -5.54 5.46
C SER A 138 -6.94 -6.62 5.96
N VAL A 139 -6.81 -6.76 7.26
CA VAL A 139 -5.93 -7.76 7.91
C VAL A 139 -6.42 -9.17 7.65
N ALA A 140 -7.73 -9.45 7.80
CA ALA A 140 -8.31 -10.76 7.50
C ALA A 140 -8.00 -11.18 6.05
N GLY A 141 -8.08 -10.25 5.09
CA GLY A 141 -7.67 -10.52 3.72
C GLY A 141 -6.18 -10.86 3.56
N LEU A 142 -5.28 -10.23 4.34
CA LEU A 142 -3.85 -10.57 4.36
C LEU A 142 -3.56 -11.88 5.11
N LEU A 143 -4.42 -12.27 6.03
CA LEU A 143 -4.38 -13.55 6.73
C LEU A 143 -4.98 -14.70 5.90
N GLY A 144 -5.58 -14.42 4.75
CA GLY A 144 -6.27 -15.41 3.92
C GLY A 144 -7.57 -15.94 4.53
N LEU A 145 -8.26 -15.11 5.32
CA LEU A 145 -9.51 -15.41 5.99
C LEU A 145 -10.65 -14.69 5.26
N GLU A 146 -11.01 -15.20 4.08
CA GLU A 146 -11.90 -14.51 3.14
C GLU A 146 -13.32 -14.28 3.70
N GLU A 147 -13.88 -15.25 4.42
CA GLU A 147 -15.20 -15.14 5.05
C GLU A 147 -15.21 -14.01 6.11
N GLU A 148 -14.24 -14.02 7.03
CA GLU A 148 -14.08 -12.97 8.03
C GLU A 148 -13.87 -11.59 7.37
N ALA A 149 -13.03 -11.52 6.34
CA ALA A 149 -12.81 -10.28 5.61
C ALA A 149 -14.10 -9.74 4.95
N ALA A 150 -14.98 -10.62 4.47
CA ALA A 150 -16.27 -10.24 3.90
C ALA A 150 -17.26 -9.76 4.98
N GLU A 151 -17.31 -10.42 6.14
CA GLU A 151 -18.13 -10.03 7.28
C GLU A 151 -17.71 -8.65 7.82
N GLU A 152 -16.42 -8.44 8.04
CA GLU A 152 -15.86 -7.16 8.51
C GLU A 152 -16.05 -6.05 7.45
N LEU A 153 -15.98 -6.35 6.16
CA LEU A 153 -16.30 -5.40 5.10
C LEU A 153 -17.78 -4.98 5.13
N ALA A 154 -18.69 -5.91 5.40
CA ALA A 154 -20.13 -5.62 5.53
C ALA A 154 -20.38 -4.73 6.76
N ALA A 155 -19.77 -5.05 7.90
CA ALA A 155 -19.84 -4.26 9.12
C ALA A 155 -19.25 -2.85 8.92
N TRP A 156 -18.11 -2.75 8.23
CA TRP A 156 -17.48 -1.47 7.88
C TRP A 156 -18.43 -0.56 7.11
N ARG A 157 -19.10 -1.10 6.07
CA ARG A 157 -20.07 -0.35 5.24
C ARG A 157 -21.31 0.08 6.01
N ALA A 158 -21.73 -0.70 7.02
CA ALA A 158 -22.91 -0.41 7.83
C ALA A 158 -22.63 0.56 8.97
N THR A 159 -21.36 0.76 9.37
CA THR A 159 -20.98 1.60 10.49
C THR A 159 -20.72 3.03 10.04
N HIS A 160 -21.24 4.02 10.79
CA HIS A 160 -21.07 5.43 10.48
C HIS A 160 -19.60 5.84 10.57
N ARG A 161 -19.21 6.77 9.72
CA ARG A 161 -17.86 7.35 9.73
C ARG A 161 -17.78 8.45 10.79
N ASP A 162 -16.59 8.62 11.38
CA ASP A 162 -16.24 9.74 12.24
C ASP A 162 -14.93 10.41 11.75
N GLU A 163 -14.40 11.33 12.54
CA GLU A 163 -13.15 12.05 12.23
C GLU A 163 -11.91 11.15 12.16
N ASN A 164 -11.96 9.94 12.72
CA ASN A 164 -10.88 8.95 12.68
C ASN A 164 -10.88 8.11 11.38
N ALA A 165 -11.95 8.18 10.60
CA ALA A 165 -12.06 7.48 9.32
C ALA A 165 -11.02 8.00 8.30
N ASP A 166 -10.59 7.15 7.38
CA ASP A 166 -9.79 7.58 6.24
C ASP A 166 -10.57 8.62 5.41
N CYS A 167 -9.91 9.35 4.52
CA CYS A 167 -10.64 10.29 3.68
C CYS A 167 -11.67 9.57 2.79
N GLU A 168 -12.69 10.29 2.34
CA GLU A 168 -13.79 9.75 1.51
C GLU A 168 -13.31 9.10 0.20
N GLY A 169 -12.10 9.43 -0.26
CA GLY A 169 -11.49 8.79 -1.43
C GLY A 169 -10.70 7.51 -1.10
N CYS A 170 -10.18 7.37 0.14
CA CYS A 170 -9.35 6.24 0.54
C CYS A 170 -10.17 5.03 1.03
N ASP A 171 -11.29 5.26 1.71
CA ASP A 171 -12.20 4.16 2.11
C ASP A 171 -12.66 3.31 0.92
N PRO A 172 -13.20 3.87 -0.19
CA PRO A 172 -13.55 3.10 -1.37
C PRO A 172 -12.35 2.35 -1.97
N MET A 173 -11.15 2.95 -1.95
CA MET A 173 -9.94 2.30 -2.46
C MET A 173 -9.63 1.01 -1.68
N ARG A 174 -9.71 1.01 -0.37
CA ARG A 174 -9.50 -0.19 0.46
C ARG A 174 -10.54 -1.27 0.18
N GLN A 175 -11.80 -0.89 -0.06
CA GLN A 175 -12.86 -1.82 -0.48
C GLN A 175 -12.61 -2.41 -1.88
N VAL A 176 -12.10 -1.58 -2.82
CA VAL A 176 -11.67 -2.04 -4.15
C VAL A 176 -10.49 -3.01 -4.04
N ALA A 177 -9.55 -2.78 -3.11
CA ALA A 177 -8.44 -3.72 -2.88
C ALA A 177 -8.92 -5.10 -2.41
N PHE A 178 -9.99 -5.16 -1.61
CA PHE A 178 -10.66 -6.42 -1.27
C PHE A 178 -11.28 -7.09 -2.51
N ALA A 179 -12.09 -6.36 -3.28
CA ALA A 179 -12.70 -6.87 -4.50
C ALA A 179 -11.67 -7.32 -5.54
N TYR A 180 -10.50 -6.65 -5.60
CA TYR A 180 -9.38 -7.07 -6.44
C TYR A 180 -8.82 -8.44 -6.02
N ARG A 181 -8.60 -8.68 -4.72
CA ARG A 181 -8.08 -9.96 -4.21
C ARG A 181 -9.03 -11.12 -4.46
N THR A 182 -10.33 -10.88 -4.33
CA THR A 182 -11.40 -11.87 -4.56
C THR A 182 -11.83 -11.96 -6.02
N GLU A 183 -11.16 -11.24 -6.92
CA GLU A 183 -11.44 -11.18 -8.35
C GLU A 183 -12.89 -10.75 -8.68
N ALA A 184 -13.55 -10.03 -7.78
CA ALA A 184 -14.88 -9.47 -7.95
C ALA A 184 -14.79 -8.18 -8.81
N TRP A 185 -14.43 -8.32 -10.09
CA TRP A 185 -14.03 -7.23 -10.97
C TRP A 185 -15.09 -6.15 -11.15
N ASP A 186 -16.34 -6.54 -11.39
CA ASP A 186 -17.44 -5.58 -11.56
C ASP A 186 -17.74 -4.81 -10.27
N LEU A 187 -17.64 -5.48 -9.12
CA LEU A 187 -17.76 -4.83 -7.81
C LEU A 187 -16.62 -3.83 -7.60
N ALA A 188 -15.38 -4.19 -7.95
CA ALA A 188 -14.23 -3.31 -7.87
C ALA A 188 -14.45 -2.03 -8.70
N VAL A 189 -14.91 -2.18 -9.96
CA VAL A 189 -15.18 -1.04 -10.85
C VAL A 189 -16.34 -0.19 -10.31
N ALA A 190 -17.44 -0.80 -9.87
CA ALA A 190 -18.60 -0.07 -9.33
C ALA A 190 -18.24 0.74 -8.07
N THR A 191 -17.46 0.13 -7.15
CA THR A 191 -17.01 0.79 -5.91
C THR A 191 -16.05 1.95 -6.19
N ALA A 192 -15.27 1.89 -7.27
CA ALA A 192 -14.31 2.94 -7.64
C ALA A 192 -14.95 4.17 -8.28
N VAL A 193 -16.19 4.09 -8.79
CA VAL A 193 -16.85 5.17 -9.56
C VAL A 193 -16.77 6.54 -8.89
N PRO A 194 -17.10 6.74 -7.60
CA PRO A 194 -17.09 8.07 -6.99
C PRO A 194 -15.70 8.74 -7.04
N VAL A 195 -14.63 7.95 -6.86
CA VAL A 195 -13.25 8.44 -6.92
C VAL A 195 -12.84 8.71 -8.38
N LEU A 196 -13.17 7.80 -9.30
CA LEU A 196 -12.80 7.94 -10.72
C LEU A 196 -13.49 9.11 -11.41
N THR A 197 -14.70 9.46 -10.96
CA THR A 197 -15.47 10.61 -11.49
C THR A 197 -15.10 11.93 -10.82
N GLY A 198 -14.27 11.90 -9.77
CA GLY A 198 -13.89 13.10 -9.00
C GLY A 198 -14.98 13.60 -8.04
N ALA A 199 -16.00 12.79 -7.76
CA ALA A 199 -17.01 13.13 -6.75
C ALA A 199 -16.40 13.19 -5.35
N VAL A 200 -15.40 12.34 -5.08
CA VAL A 200 -14.57 12.34 -3.88
C VAL A 200 -13.11 12.18 -4.25
N GLY A 201 -12.20 12.72 -3.41
CA GLY A 201 -10.77 12.66 -3.68
C GLY A 201 -9.92 13.14 -2.51
N CYS A 202 -8.60 13.06 -2.66
CA CYS A 202 -7.61 13.60 -1.71
C CYS A 202 -6.24 13.73 -2.41
N SER A 203 -5.18 14.03 -1.65
CA SER A 203 -3.83 14.20 -2.20
C SER A 203 -3.28 12.96 -2.94
N VAL A 204 -3.75 11.76 -2.60
CA VAL A 204 -3.33 10.49 -3.23
C VAL A 204 -4.39 9.90 -4.18
N GLN A 205 -5.56 10.53 -4.28
CA GLN A 205 -6.64 10.10 -5.17
C GLN A 205 -6.92 11.19 -6.22
N PRO A 206 -7.27 10.83 -7.46
CA PRO A 206 -7.68 9.51 -7.95
C PRO A 206 -6.53 8.60 -8.45
N GLN A 207 -5.28 9.05 -8.45
CA GLN A 207 -4.17 8.34 -9.09
C GLN A 207 -3.93 6.92 -8.53
N THR A 208 -4.09 6.72 -7.22
CA THR A 208 -3.95 5.39 -6.60
C THR A 208 -5.11 4.47 -7.01
N MET A 209 -6.34 4.97 -6.97
CA MET A 209 -7.51 4.22 -7.45
C MET A 209 -7.38 3.85 -8.91
N GLN A 210 -6.95 4.79 -9.77
CA GLN A 210 -6.75 4.55 -11.19
C GLN A 210 -5.75 3.43 -11.46
N SER A 211 -4.69 3.28 -10.64
CA SER A 211 -3.75 2.17 -10.78
C SER A 211 -4.36 0.83 -10.33
N LEU A 212 -5.11 0.82 -9.24
CA LEU A 212 -5.72 -0.38 -8.68
C LEU A 212 -6.80 -0.98 -9.59
N VAL A 213 -7.56 -0.15 -10.30
CA VAL A 213 -8.66 -0.62 -11.16
C VAL A 213 -8.23 -1.01 -12.58
N LEU A 214 -6.94 -1.00 -12.92
CA LEU A 214 -6.48 -1.33 -14.28
C LEU A 214 -6.91 -2.74 -14.71
N LEU A 215 -6.62 -3.75 -13.88
CA LEU A 215 -7.02 -5.12 -14.15
C LEU A 215 -8.55 -5.32 -14.02
N PRO A 216 -9.25 -4.82 -13.00
CA PRO A 216 -10.70 -4.82 -12.94
C PRO A 216 -11.38 -4.25 -14.20
N LEU A 217 -10.95 -3.09 -14.68
CA LEU A 217 -11.49 -2.51 -15.92
C LEU A 217 -11.23 -3.39 -17.15
N LEU A 218 -10.03 -3.97 -17.24
CA LEU A 218 -9.67 -4.87 -18.34
C LEU A 218 -10.53 -6.14 -18.31
N ALA A 219 -10.65 -6.77 -17.14
CA ALA A 219 -11.42 -8.00 -16.95
C ALA A 219 -12.94 -7.80 -17.14
N SER A 220 -13.45 -6.60 -16.84
CA SER A 220 -14.84 -6.19 -17.10
C SER A 220 -15.08 -5.70 -18.53
N GLY A 221 -14.15 -5.95 -19.48
CA GLY A 221 -14.34 -5.60 -20.90
C GLY A 221 -14.25 -4.10 -21.20
N ARG A 222 -13.52 -3.32 -20.40
CA ARG A 222 -13.35 -1.86 -20.53
C ARG A 222 -11.89 -1.46 -20.82
N PRO A 223 -11.24 -2.02 -21.90
CA PRO A 223 -9.81 -1.84 -22.14
C PRO A 223 -9.42 -0.38 -22.42
N ARG A 224 -10.31 0.41 -23.03
CA ARG A 224 -10.07 1.84 -23.27
C ARG A 224 -9.99 2.62 -21.96
N ALA A 225 -10.93 2.39 -21.04
CA ALA A 225 -10.94 3.04 -19.73
C ALA A 225 -9.70 2.65 -18.90
N ALA A 226 -9.28 1.38 -18.97
CA ALA A 226 -8.06 0.90 -18.34
C ALA A 226 -6.82 1.62 -18.89
N TRP A 227 -6.72 1.80 -20.22
CA TRP A 227 -5.61 2.52 -20.84
C TRP A 227 -5.56 4.00 -20.44
N GLU A 228 -6.69 4.68 -20.45
CA GLU A 228 -6.80 6.07 -20.02
C GLU A 228 -6.42 6.24 -18.53
N ALA A 229 -6.86 5.33 -17.68
CA ALA A 229 -6.49 5.28 -16.26
C ALA A 229 -4.98 5.05 -16.09
N HIS A 230 -4.39 4.11 -16.87
CA HIS A 230 -2.94 3.87 -16.88
C HIS A 230 -2.17 5.15 -17.19
N LEU A 231 -2.52 5.85 -18.27
CA LEU A 231 -1.78 7.05 -18.70
C LEU A 231 -1.84 8.17 -17.65
N ARG A 232 -3.04 8.42 -17.09
CA ARG A 232 -3.24 9.45 -16.06
C ARG A 232 -2.49 9.14 -14.78
N SER A 233 -2.74 7.98 -14.20
CA SER A 233 -2.12 7.56 -12.95
C SER A 233 -0.60 7.47 -13.05
N TYR A 234 -0.07 6.79 -14.06
CA TYR A 234 1.38 6.58 -14.19
C TYR A 234 2.16 7.90 -14.31
N ARG A 235 1.59 8.92 -14.95
CA ARG A 235 2.21 10.24 -15.05
C ARG A 235 2.44 10.86 -13.67
N GLU A 236 1.49 10.72 -12.76
CA GLU A 236 1.54 11.29 -11.41
C GLU A 236 2.48 10.50 -10.49
N ILE A 237 2.42 9.16 -10.53
CA ILE A 237 3.12 8.31 -9.55
C ILE A 237 4.58 7.98 -9.90
N ARG A 238 4.98 8.07 -11.16
CA ARG A 238 6.26 7.53 -11.69
C ARG A 238 7.54 8.10 -11.08
N ARG A 239 7.45 9.08 -10.19
CA ARG A 239 8.58 9.72 -9.49
C ARG A 239 8.49 9.58 -7.96
N THR A 240 7.51 8.86 -7.47
CA THR A 240 7.21 8.72 -6.03
C THR A 240 7.49 7.29 -5.58
N PRO A 241 8.63 6.98 -4.95
CA PRO A 241 8.98 5.61 -4.52
C PRO A 241 7.91 4.96 -3.63
N LYS A 242 7.22 5.73 -2.79
CA LYS A 242 6.10 5.27 -1.96
C LYS A 242 4.92 4.72 -2.77
N ALA A 243 4.85 4.99 -4.08
CA ALA A 243 3.84 4.44 -4.98
C ALA A 243 4.24 3.09 -5.61
N LEU A 244 5.18 2.34 -5.04
CA LEU A 244 5.66 1.07 -5.60
C LEU A 244 4.55 0.06 -5.83
N ILE A 245 3.56 -0.02 -4.93
CA ILE A 245 2.39 -0.89 -5.12
C ILE A 245 1.55 -0.47 -6.34
N SER A 246 1.38 0.82 -6.56
CA SER A 246 0.69 1.34 -7.76
C SER A 246 1.47 1.00 -9.04
N VAL A 247 2.80 1.10 -9.02
CA VAL A 247 3.66 0.66 -10.12
C VAL A 247 3.48 -0.83 -10.40
N ALA A 248 3.32 -1.67 -9.39
CA ALA A 248 3.06 -3.10 -9.55
C ALA A 248 1.79 -3.37 -10.38
N TYR A 249 0.70 -2.64 -10.12
CA TYR A 249 -0.54 -2.74 -10.91
C TYR A 249 -0.35 -2.29 -12.36
N HIS A 250 0.45 -1.26 -12.61
CA HIS A 250 0.79 -0.85 -13.97
C HIS A 250 1.61 -1.90 -14.72
N LEU A 251 2.56 -2.55 -14.06
CA LEU A 251 3.37 -3.62 -14.65
C LEU A 251 2.52 -4.84 -14.98
N GLU A 252 1.66 -5.27 -14.04
CA GLU A 252 0.69 -6.34 -14.27
C GLU A 252 -0.20 -6.03 -15.46
N TYR A 253 -0.78 -4.83 -15.52
CA TYR A 253 -1.61 -4.39 -16.62
C TYR A 253 -0.87 -4.44 -17.96
N LEU A 254 0.33 -3.85 -18.04
CA LEU A 254 1.11 -3.80 -19.29
C LEU A 254 1.49 -5.20 -19.79
N ALA A 255 1.83 -6.12 -18.89
CA ALA A 255 2.08 -7.52 -19.22
C ALA A 255 0.82 -8.17 -19.80
N LEU A 256 -0.34 -7.98 -19.14
CA LEU A 256 -1.59 -8.62 -19.51
C LEU A 256 -2.27 -8.05 -20.78
N VAL A 257 -1.85 -6.87 -21.23
CA VAL A 257 -2.29 -6.30 -22.54
C VAL A 257 -1.22 -6.46 -23.63
N GLY A 258 -0.16 -7.24 -23.40
CA GLY A 258 0.90 -7.53 -24.37
C GLY A 258 1.79 -6.33 -24.75
N ARG A 259 1.86 -5.30 -23.88
CA ARG A 259 2.72 -4.13 -24.11
C ARG A 259 4.12 -4.33 -23.52
N VAL A 260 4.82 -5.34 -24.04
CA VAL A 260 6.11 -5.83 -23.52
C VAL A 260 7.17 -4.73 -23.44
N ASP A 261 7.38 -3.97 -24.53
CA ASP A 261 8.39 -2.90 -24.56
C ASP A 261 8.11 -1.86 -23.49
N ARG A 262 6.86 -1.40 -23.41
CA ARG A 262 6.46 -0.41 -22.40
C ARG A 262 6.55 -0.99 -20.98
N GLY A 263 6.23 -2.27 -20.81
CA GLY A 263 6.40 -2.99 -19.55
C GLY A 263 7.85 -3.02 -19.10
N LEU A 264 8.79 -3.33 -20.00
CA LEU A 264 10.23 -3.33 -19.71
C LEU A 264 10.75 -1.91 -19.40
N ASP A 265 10.29 -0.87 -20.09
CA ASP A 265 10.65 0.51 -19.77
C ASP A 265 10.22 0.92 -18.37
N VAL A 266 8.97 0.57 -17.99
CA VAL A 266 8.44 0.82 -16.64
C VAL A 266 9.20 -0.01 -15.61
N LEU A 267 9.42 -1.30 -15.87
CA LEU A 267 10.17 -2.19 -14.99
C LEU A 267 11.57 -1.63 -14.73
N ARG A 268 12.36 -1.38 -15.77
CA ARG A 268 13.73 -0.87 -15.64
C ARG A 268 13.82 0.42 -14.84
N ARG A 269 12.87 1.31 -15.02
CA ARG A 269 12.80 2.57 -14.24
C ARG A 269 12.61 2.34 -12.75
N HIS A 270 11.84 1.33 -12.37
CA HIS A 270 11.40 1.13 -10.98
C HIS A 270 12.09 -0.03 -10.26
N LEU A 271 12.97 -0.78 -10.93
CA LEU A 271 13.77 -1.82 -10.28
C LEU A 271 14.51 -1.34 -9.03
N PRO A 272 15.16 -0.14 -9.03
CA PRO A 272 15.85 0.35 -7.84
C PRO A 272 14.91 0.62 -6.63
N TRP A 273 13.62 0.78 -6.87
CA TRP A 273 12.65 1.01 -5.80
C TRP A 273 12.35 -0.23 -4.96
N LEU A 274 12.69 -1.43 -5.43
CA LEU A 274 12.55 -2.66 -4.64
C LEU A 274 13.32 -2.57 -3.31
N ALA A 275 14.48 -1.92 -3.32
CA ALA A 275 15.29 -1.67 -2.11
C ALA A 275 14.65 -0.69 -1.13
N GLN A 276 13.54 -0.06 -1.49
CA GLN A 276 12.79 0.91 -0.68
C GLN A 276 11.35 0.45 -0.42
N ALA A 277 11.06 -0.84 -0.63
CA ALA A 277 9.72 -1.37 -0.38
C ALA A 277 9.32 -1.19 1.09
N GLU A 278 8.22 -0.51 1.32
CA GLU A 278 7.73 -0.13 2.67
C GLU A 278 7.26 -1.33 3.49
N SER A 279 6.77 -2.38 2.84
CA SER A 279 6.31 -3.61 3.49
C SER A 279 6.56 -4.85 2.64
N ALA A 280 6.50 -6.03 3.28
CA ALA A 280 6.62 -7.32 2.58
C ALA A 280 5.50 -7.51 1.55
N TYR A 281 4.30 -7.03 1.84
CA TYR A 281 3.19 -7.14 0.91
C TYR A 281 3.38 -6.26 -0.33
N VAL A 282 3.91 -5.04 -0.16
CA VAL A 282 4.28 -4.17 -1.29
C VAL A 282 5.40 -4.78 -2.12
N LEU A 283 6.43 -5.33 -1.47
CA LEU A 283 7.51 -6.04 -2.17
C LEU A 283 6.98 -7.24 -2.96
N LEU A 284 6.12 -8.07 -2.36
CA LEU A 284 5.49 -9.21 -3.03
C LEU A 284 4.69 -8.77 -4.26
N SER A 285 3.90 -7.70 -4.13
CA SER A 285 3.11 -7.14 -5.22
C SER A 285 3.99 -6.61 -6.36
N ALA A 286 5.10 -5.94 -6.02
CA ALA A 286 6.06 -5.43 -7.00
C ALA A 286 6.76 -6.59 -7.74
N LEU A 287 7.24 -7.59 -7.02
CA LEU A 287 7.87 -8.79 -7.60
C LEU A 287 6.90 -9.53 -8.53
N ARG A 288 5.62 -9.66 -8.16
CA ARG A 288 4.58 -10.24 -9.00
C ARG A 288 4.42 -9.48 -10.32
N GLY A 289 4.22 -8.16 -10.27
CA GLY A 289 4.04 -7.33 -11.46
C GLY A 289 5.27 -7.34 -12.37
N MET A 290 6.48 -7.29 -11.79
CA MET A 290 7.74 -7.37 -12.53
C MET A 290 7.92 -8.75 -13.17
N SER A 291 7.63 -9.84 -12.44
CA SER A 291 7.70 -11.20 -12.98
C SER A 291 6.77 -11.41 -14.18
N LEU A 292 5.59 -10.82 -14.18
CA LEU A 292 4.68 -10.89 -15.32
C LEU A 292 5.24 -10.20 -16.57
N VAL A 293 5.86 -9.03 -16.43
CA VAL A 293 6.52 -8.34 -17.56
C VAL A 293 7.69 -9.16 -18.10
N LEU A 294 8.53 -9.71 -17.22
CA LEU A 294 9.69 -10.53 -17.62
C LEU A 294 9.23 -11.83 -18.29
N ARG A 295 8.15 -12.47 -17.81
CA ARG A 295 7.53 -13.62 -18.45
C ARG A 295 7.10 -13.32 -19.90
N GLU A 296 6.42 -12.22 -20.11
CA GLU A 296 5.97 -11.85 -21.45
C GLU A 296 7.14 -11.44 -22.36
N ALA A 297 8.19 -10.84 -21.82
CA ALA A 297 9.42 -10.55 -22.57
C ALA A 297 10.13 -11.85 -22.99
N GLU A 298 10.22 -12.84 -22.10
CA GLU A 298 10.77 -14.16 -22.41
C GLU A 298 9.95 -14.85 -23.52
N ARG A 299 8.62 -14.86 -23.40
CA ARG A 299 7.72 -15.41 -24.43
C ARG A 299 7.83 -14.70 -25.78
N ALA A 300 8.18 -13.43 -25.78
CA ALA A 300 8.47 -12.65 -27.00
C ALA A 300 9.88 -12.89 -27.58
N GLY A 301 10.62 -13.88 -27.06
CA GLY A 301 11.96 -14.25 -27.54
C GLY A 301 13.09 -13.36 -27.03
N ARG A 302 12.85 -12.52 -26.02
CA ARG A 302 13.82 -11.56 -25.47
C ARG A 302 14.55 -12.07 -24.22
N GLY A 303 14.48 -13.34 -23.96
CA GLY A 303 15.01 -13.97 -22.74
C GLY A 303 16.52 -13.73 -22.52
N GLU A 304 17.30 -13.69 -23.60
CA GLU A 304 18.76 -13.50 -23.55
C GLU A 304 19.19 -12.02 -23.50
N GLU A 305 18.26 -11.08 -23.64
CA GLU A 305 18.59 -9.68 -23.47
C GLU A 305 18.96 -9.35 -22.03
N PRO A 306 19.91 -8.43 -21.78
CA PRO A 306 20.24 -8.02 -20.44
C PRO A 306 19.10 -7.21 -19.82
N LEU A 307 18.97 -7.31 -18.51
CA LEU A 307 18.04 -6.49 -17.72
C LEU A 307 18.30 -4.98 -17.93
N GLY A 308 19.58 -4.61 -18.03
CA GLY A 308 20.03 -3.27 -18.38
C GLY A 308 20.05 -2.28 -17.21
N VAL A 309 19.58 -2.71 -16.04
CA VAL A 309 19.56 -1.92 -14.79
C VAL A 309 19.83 -2.86 -13.62
N GLU A 310 20.63 -2.40 -12.68
CA GLU A 310 20.91 -3.14 -11.45
C GLU A 310 19.69 -3.13 -10.52
N VAL A 311 19.42 -4.25 -9.86
CA VAL A 311 18.56 -4.33 -8.68
C VAL A 311 19.48 -4.27 -7.47
N PRO A 312 19.46 -3.19 -6.67
CA PRO A 312 20.32 -3.09 -5.51
C PRO A 312 20.00 -4.21 -4.50
N ALA A 313 21.04 -4.80 -3.94
CA ALA A 313 20.87 -5.60 -2.73
C ALA A 313 20.39 -4.69 -1.59
N ALA A 314 19.47 -5.16 -0.78
CA ALA A 314 18.98 -4.42 0.36
C ALA A 314 18.83 -5.34 1.57
N ASP A 315 19.36 -4.89 2.69
CA ASP A 315 19.14 -5.48 4.00
C ASP A 315 17.86 -4.88 4.61
N LEU A 316 16.78 -5.08 3.89
CA LEU A 316 15.45 -4.82 4.41
C LEU A 316 15.19 -5.85 5.52
N TRP A 317 14.21 -5.57 6.39
CA TRP A 317 13.70 -6.62 7.28
C TRP A 317 13.28 -7.91 6.51
N TYR A 318 13.24 -7.84 5.16
CA TYR A 318 13.27 -8.95 4.22
C TYR A 318 14.44 -8.75 3.24
N PRO A 319 15.50 -9.61 3.28
CA PRO A 319 16.67 -9.42 2.45
C PRO A 319 16.35 -9.53 0.95
N LEU A 320 16.80 -8.55 0.18
CA LEU A 320 16.76 -8.56 -1.27
C LEU A 320 18.20 -8.82 -1.78
N PRO A 321 18.45 -9.95 -2.46
CA PRO A 321 19.83 -10.32 -2.87
C PRO A 321 20.44 -9.40 -3.92
N GLY A 322 19.60 -8.69 -4.70
CA GLY A 322 20.06 -7.88 -5.82
C GLY A 322 20.28 -8.67 -7.11
N LEU A 323 20.38 -7.95 -8.23
CA LEU A 323 20.73 -8.49 -9.55
C LEU A 323 21.59 -7.47 -10.28
N GLU A 324 22.58 -7.94 -11.02
CA GLU A 324 23.40 -7.09 -11.87
C GLU A 324 22.67 -6.68 -13.15
N ALA A 325 23.03 -5.55 -13.72
CA ALA A 325 22.47 -5.04 -14.97
C ALA A 325 22.69 -5.99 -16.17
N SER A 326 23.75 -6.82 -16.11
CA SER A 326 24.07 -7.85 -17.09
C SER A 326 23.22 -9.11 -17.00
N THR A 327 22.45 -9.29 -15.91
CA THR A 327 21.55 -10.45 -15.73
C THR A 327 20.55 -10.51 -16.89
N THR A 328 20.40 -11.70 -17.51
CA THR A 328 19.44 -11.89 -18.61
C THR A 328 17.99 -11.80 -18.10
N ILE A 329 17.07 -11.44 -19.00
CA ILE A 329 15.62 -11.37 -18.70
C ILE A 329 15.11 -12.72 -18.17
N SER A 330 15.47 -13.85 -18.81
CA SER A 330 15.06 -15.18 -18.33
C SER A 330 15.56 -15.47 -16.93
N ARG A 331 16.81 -15.13 -16.61
CA ARG A 331 17.36 -15.30 -15.27
C ARG A 331 16.69 -14.37 -14.26
N ALA A 332 16.48 -13.10 -14.62
CA ALA A 332 15.77 -12.15 -13.76
C ALA A 332 14.34 -12.61 -13.45
N TYR A 333 13.65 -13.18 -14.45
CA TYR A 333 12.33 -13.78 -14.25
C TYR A 333 12.36 -14.92 -13.22
N ALA A 334 13.28 -15.86 -13.37
CA ALA A 334 13.42 -16.99 -12.45
C ALA A 334 13.74 -16.51 -11.01
N GLU A 335 14.68 -15.59 -10.86
CA GLU A 335 15.09 -15.06 -9.55
C GLU A 335 13.95 -14.27 -8.86
N MET A 336 13.33 -13.30 -9.56
CA MET A 336 12.25 -12.49 -8.99
C MET A 336 11.01 -13.32 -8.64
N THR A 337 10.65 -14.27 -9.50
CA THR A 337 9.57 -15.22 -9.22
C THR A 337 9.92 -16.10 -8.01
N GLY A 338 11.16 -16.55 -7.90
CA GLY A 338 11.66 -17.27 -6.73
C GLY A 338 11.58 -16.44 -5.45
N TRP A 339 11.91 -15.15 -5.50
CA TRP A 339 11.77 -14.24 -4.34
C TRP A 339 10.31 -14.05 -3.96
N ALA A 340 9.42 -13.82 -4.93
CA ALA A 340 7.99 -13.69 -4.70
C ALA A 340 7.40 -14.95 -4.02
N ARG A 341 7.75 -16.14 -4.51
CA ARG A 341 7.30 -17.41 -3.93
C ARG A 341 7.78 -17.60 -2.49
N ARG A 342 9.05 -17.36 -2.22
CA ARG A 342 9.59 -17.45 -0.85
C ARG A 342 8.90 -16.49 0.10
N LEU A 343 8.58 -15.28 -0.36
CA LEU A 343 7.88 -14.28 0.45
C LEU A 343 6.42 -14.68 0.68
N ALA A 344 5.71 -15.17 -0.34
CA ALA A 344 4.35 -15.69 -0.22
C ALA A 344 4.28 -16.87 0.78
N GLN A 345 5.23 -17.82 0.69
CA GLN A 345 5.35 -18.92 1.65
C GLN A 345 5.55 -18.47 3.10
N GLN A 346 6.23 -17.35 3.35
CA GLN A 346 6.36 -16.81 4.70
C GLN A 346 5.02 -16.26 5.23
N PHE A 347 4.24 -15.60 4.36
CA PHE A 347 2.88 -15.21 4.73
C PHE A 347 2.02 -16.43 5.04
N ASP A 348 2.06 -17.45 4.20
CA ASP A 348 1.26 -18.67 4.38
C ASP A 348 1.65 -19.43 5.66
N ALA A 349 2.95 -19.55 5.94
CA ALA A 349 3.44 -20.17 7.17
C ALA A 349 2.94 -19.41 8.43
N ARG A 350 2.95 -18.05 8.40
CA ARG A 350 2.38 -17.21 9.46
C ARG A 350 0.87 -17.42 9.59
N ASN A 351 0.18 -17.50 8.45
CA ASN A 351 -1.28 -17.55 8.38
C ASN A 351 -1.84 -18.94 8.72
N GLY A 352 -1.07 -20.01 8.46
CA GLY A 352 -1.51 -21.39 8.57
C GLY A 352 -2.41 -21.83 7.41
N ASN A 353 -2.25 -21.25 6.22
CA ASN A 353 -2.96 -21.58 4.98
C ASN A 353 -2.06 -21.34 3.75
N SER A 354 -2.57 -21.51 2.52
CA SER A 354 -1.84 -21.31 1.26
C SER A 354 -2.36 -20.11 0.43
N THR A 355 -3.22 -19.29 0.97
CA THR A 355 -4.00 -18.28 0.23
C THR A 355 -3.11 -17.29 -0.53
N ILE A 356 -2.01 -16.84 0.07
CA ILE A 356 -1.12 -15.86 -0.57
C ILE A 356 -0.33 -16.48 -1.71
N SER A 357 0.20 -17.71 -1.52
CA SER A 357 0.87 -18.46 -2.59
C SER A 357 -0.08 -18.82 -3.71
N ASP A 358 -1.30 -19.27 -3.41
CA ASP A 358 -2.31 -19.62 -4.40
C ASP A 358 -2.71 -18.39 -5.23
N HIS A 359 -2.88 -17.21 -4.60
CA HIS A 359 -3.14 -15.96 -5.32
C HIS A 359 -1.96 -15.57 -6.22
N LEU A 360 -0.74 -15.69 -5.73
CA LEU A 360 0.48 -15.43 -6.53
C LEU A 360 0.53 -16.33 -7.76
N GLU A 361 0.37 -17.66 -7.59
CA GLU A 361 0.45 -18.60 -8.71
C GLU A 361 -0.67 -18.39 -9.73
N ARG A 362 -1.92 -18.15 -9.29
CA ARG A 362 -3.00 -17.77 -10.21
C ARG A 362 -2.65 -16.53 -11.02
N SER A 363 -2.08 -15.52 -10.38
CA SER A 363 -1.63 -14.29 -11.06
C SER A 363 -0.51 -14.57 -12.07
N LEU A 364 0.49 -15.36 -11.69
CA LEU A 364 1.65 -15.69 -12.53
C LEU A 364 1.29 -16.49 -13.78
N VAL A 365 0.20 -17.26 -13.78
CA VAL A 365 -0.25 -18.03 -14.95
C VAL A 365 -1.32 -17.34 -15.77
N ARG A 366 -1.81 -16.18 -15.34
CA ARG A 366 -2.87 -15.43 -16.02
C ARG A 366 -2.50 -15.15 -17.48
N ALA A 367 -3.42 -15.47 -18.38
CA ALA A 367 -3.23 -15.25 -19.81
C ALA A 367 -3.30 -13.76 -20.16
N VAL A 368 -2.63 -13.37 -21.24
CA VAL A 368 -2.80 -12.06 -21.86
C VAL A 368 -4.23 -11.94 -22.38
N PHE A 369 -4.86 -10.82 -22.13
CA PHE A 369 -6.19 -10.53 -22.66
C PHE A 369 -6.12 -10.25 -24.16
N ASP A 370 -7.05 -10.79 -24.94
CA ASP A 370 -7.23 -10.49 -26.37
C ASP A 370 -7.78 -9.07 -26.59
N ALA A 371 -7.12 -8.09 -26.02
CA ALA A 371 -7.38 -6.69 -26.32
C ALA A 371 -6.64 -6.39 -27.63
N ALA A 372 -7.35 -6.43 -28.78
CA ALA A 372 -6.76 -6.11 -30.07
C ALA A 372 -5.94 -4.82 -29.96
N PRO A 373 -4.65 -4.81 -30.38
CA PRO A 373 -3.77 -3.63 -30.27
C PRO A 373 -4.33 -2.36 -30.92
N GLY A 374 -5.29 -2.48 -31.84
CA GLY A 374 -6.00 -1.38 -32.48
C GLY A 374 -7.19 -0.82 -31.70
N ALA A 375 -7.76 -1.54 -30.74
CA ALA A 375 -8.88 -1.05 -29.93
C ALA A 375 -8.47 0.06 -28.95
N VAL A 376 -7.16 0.19 -28.68
CA VAL A 376 -6.61 1.20 -27.77
C VAL A 376 -6.21 2.50 -28.49
N HIS A 377 -6.05 2.48 -29.85
CA HIS A 377 -5.59 3.62 -30.63
C HIS A 377 -6.54 4.10 -31.74
N GLY A 378 -7.67 3.45 -31.94
CA GLY A 378 -8.53 3.73 -33.09
C GLY A 378 -9.99 3.97 -32.73
N ALA A 379 -10.31 5.15 -32.22
CA ALA A 379 -11.61 5.79 -32.46
C ALA A 379 -11.40 7.28 -32.35
N GLY A 380 -11.56 7.98 -33.48
CA GLY A 380 -11.68 9.42 -33.54
C GLY A 380 -12.86 9.91 -32.66
N PRO A 381 -13.06 11.23 -32.50
CA PRO A 381 -14.02 11.80 -31.57
C PRO A 381 -15.46 11.48 -32.01
N GLY A 382 -16.05 10.42 -31.47
CA GLY A 382 -17.41 10.03 -31.86
C GLY A 382 -17.83 8.64 -31.36
N GLY A 383 -17.66 8.33 -30.10
CA GLY A 383 -18.21 7.10 -29.54
C GLY A 383 -18.09 7.13 -28.00
N GLN A 384 -19.12 7.64 -27.36
CA GLN A 384 -19.26 7.64 -25.91
C GLN A 384 -19.56 6.21 -25.43
N ALA A 385 -18.55 5.42 -25.10
CA ALA A 385 -18.61 4.35 -24.12
C ALA A 385 -17.77 4.78 -22.93
N GLY A 386 -18.20 5.85 -22.27
CA GLY A 386 -17.65 6.39 -21.04
C GLY A 386 -18.17 5.62 -19.82
N LEU A 387 -17.55 5.87 -18.68
CA LEU A 387 -18.10 5.55 -17.36
C LEU A 387 -19.60 5.88 -17.31
N PRO A 388 -20.46 5.13 -16.63
CA PRO A 388 -21.87 5.45 -16.52
C PRO A 388 -22.00 6.90 -16.05
N GLN A 389 -22.70 7.71 -16.84
CA GLN A 389 -23.06 9.08 -16.47
C GLN A 389 -24.02 9.00 -15.28
N GLY A 390 -23.79 9.84 -14.29
CA GLY A 390 -24.41 9.83 -13.00
C GLY A 390 -25.95 9.81 -13.03
N ALA A 391 -26.52 9.36 -11.93
CA ALA A 391 -27.92 9.45 -11.59
C ALA A 391 -28.42 10.92 -11.65
N PRO A 392 -29.71 11.15 -11.89
CA PRO A 392 -30.26 12.49 -12.11
C PRO A 392 -30.10 13.38 -10.86
N GLN A 393 -29.72 14.63 -11.11
CA GLN A 393 -29.70 15.70 -10.10
C GLN A 393 -31.07 15.76 -9.38
N ALA A 394 -31.10 15.41 -8.11
CA ALA A 394 -32.20 15.78 -7.23
C ALA A 394 -32.19 17.30 -7.10
N GLY A 395 -33.35 17.92 -7.44
CA GLY A 395 -33.54 19.35 -7.49
C GLY A 395 -33.27 20.05 -6.15
N ARG A 396 -32.85 21.30 -6.27
CA ARG A 396 -32.80 22.27 -5.18
C ARG A 396 -34.18 22.40 -4.54
N LEU A 397 -34.25 22.23 -3.25
CA LEU A 397 -35.02 23.03 -2.29
C LEU A 397 -34.20 23.20 -1.03
#